data_9492c345c1d50a0d6418df3c675638c8
#
_entry.id   9492c345c1d50a0d6418df3c675638c8
#
_cell.length_a   1.000
_cell.length_b   1.000
_cell.length_c   1.000
_cell.angle_alpha   90.00
_cell.angle_beta   90.00
_cell.angle_gamma   90.00
#
_symmetry.space_group_name_H-M   'P 1'
#
loop_
_entity.id
_entity.type
_entity.pdbx_description
1 polymer ?
#
loop_
_entity_poly.entity_id
_entity_poly.type
_entity_poly.pdbx_seq_one_letter_code
_entity_poly.pdbx_strand_id
1 'polypeptide(L)'
;VPLAKRLAQSIQEFEGFSVPLGSLDIVLYRDDLSRRIRPLIRPSDIDFQVENKRIILIDDVLFTGRTIRAAMDALNDFGRPSQIQLGVLVDRGHRELPIRPDYVGKNVPTSSNQEIDVLLEETDDRDEVVIVEKRKT
;
A
#
# COMPACT_ATOMS: atom_id res chain seq x y z
N VAL A 1 -2.08 2.81 -6.90
CA VAL A 1 -2.02 4.15 -7.49
C VAL A 1 -3.41 4.76 -7.72
N PRO A 2 -4.44 4.05 -8.20
CA PRO A 2 -5.78 4.67 -8.33
C PRO A 2 -6.34 5.23 -7.02
N LEU A 3 -6.12 4.57 -5.89
CA LEU A 3 -6.58 5.05 -4.58
C LEU A 3 -5.90 6.36 -4.20
N ALA A 4 -4.58 6.47 -4.38
CA ALA A 4 -3.85 7.69 -4.08
C ALA A 4 -4.31 8.85 -4.97
N LYS A 5 -4.58 8.60 -6.24
CA LYS A 5 -5.14 9.61 -7.17
C LYS A 5 -6.51 10.09 -6.72
N ARG A 6 -7.40 9.19 -6.31
CA ARG A 6 -8.72 9.55 -5.80
C ARG A 6 -8.63 10.43 -4.55
N LEU A 7 -7.73 10.07 -3.62
CA LEU A 7 -7.51 10.85 -2.41
C LEU A 7 -6.95 12.24 -2.72
N ALA A 8 -5.97 12.33 -3.62
CA ALA A 8 -5.40 13.61 -4.03
C ALA A 8 -6.44 14.52 -4.68
N GLN A 9 -7.31 13.96 -5.53
CA GLN A 9 -8.43 14.70 -6.13
C GLN A 9 -9.40 15.22 -5.06
N SER A 10 -9.75 14.39 -4.09
CA SER A 10 -10.63 14.79 -3.00
C SER A 10 -10.02 15.90 -2.15
N ILE A 11 -8.73 15.81 -1.85
CA ILE A 11 -8.00 16.86 -1.11
C ILE A 11 -8.04 18.18 -1.89
N GLN A 12 -7.81 18.13 -3.21
CA GLN A 12 -7.86 19.31 -4.04
C GLN A 12 -9.25 19.95 -4.05
N GLU A 13 -10.30 19.14 -4.12
CA GLU A 13 -11.69 19.61 -4.09
C GLU A 13 -12.07 20.26 -2.75
N PHE A 14 -11.64 19.66 -1.62
CA PHE A 14 -12.02 20.14 -0.29
C PHE A 14 -11.10 21.23 0.24
N GLU A 15 -9.79 21.14 -0.03
CA GLU A 15 -8.78 22.02 0.57
C GLU A 15 -8.21 23.05 -0.42
N GLY A 16 -8.43 22.84 -1.71
CA GLY A 16 -8.01 23.79 -2.74
C GLY A 16 -6.53 23.76 -3.12
N PHE A 17 -5.76 22.75 -2.68
CA PHE A 17 -4.37 22.61 -3.08
C PHE A 17 -4.09 21.23 -3.67
N SER A 18 -3.05 21.17 -4.52
CA SER A 18 -2.60 19.92 -5.15
C SER A 18 -1.58 19.20 -4.28
N VAL A 19 -1.70 17.88 -4.22
CA VAL A 19 -0.75 17.01 -3.52
C VAL A 19 0.10 16.30 -4.57
N PRO A 20 1.45 16.40 -4.49
CA PRO A 20 2.31 15.61 -5.38
C PRO A 20 2.09 14.12 -5.18
N LEU A 21 2.07 13.37 -6.28
CA LEU A 21 1.87 11.93 -6.30
C LEU A 21 3.09 11.24 -6.87
N GLY A 22 3.42 10.12 -6.27
CA GLY A 22 4.43 9.22 -6.78
C GLY A 22 3.99 7.77 -6.59
N SER A 23 4.70 6.85 -7.18
CA SER A 23 4.44 5.43 -7.02
C SER A 23 5.74 4.66 -6.77
N LEU A 24 5.62 3.64 -5.93
CA LEU A 24 6.68 2.67 -5.68
C LEU A 24 6.23 1.33 -6.24
N ASP A 25 7.04 0.76 -7.13
CA ASP A 25 6.76 -0.54 -7.72
C ASP A 25 7.48 -1.63 -6.91
N ILE A 26 6.73 -2.29 -6.04
CA ILE A 26 7.25 -3.35 -5.18
C ILE A 26 6.63 -4.67 -5.63
N VAL A 27 7.49 -5.61 -6.04
CA VAL A 27 7.07 -6.95 -6.46
C VAL A 27 7.48 -7.95 -5.39
N LEU A 28 6.53 -8.78 -5.01
CA LEU A 28 6.79 -9.90 -4.12
C LEU A 28 7.20 -11.11 -4.93
N TYR A 29 8.35 -11.70 -4.61
CA TYR A 29 8.76 -12.94 -5.22
C TYR A 29 9.18 -13.95 -4.15
N ARG A 30 9.05 -15.23 -4.49
CA ARG A 30 9.41 -16.31 -3.59
C ARG A 30 10.85 -16.75 -3.85
N ASP A 31 11.66 -16.81 -2.80
CA ASP A 31 12.99 -17.39 -2.85
C ASP A 31 12.87 -18.92 -2.82
N ASP A 32 13.35 -19.59 -3.87
CA ASP A 32 13.26 -21.05 -4.01
C ASP A 32 14.00 -21.80 -2.90
N LEU A 33 15.06 -21.22 -2.34
CA LEU A 33 15.85 -21.86 -1.31
C LEU A 33 15.22 -21.77 0.10
N SER A 34 14.56 -20.68 0.41
CA SER A 34 14.00 -20.44 1.73
C SER A 34 12.48 -20.44 1.78
N ARG A 35 11.82 -20.48 0.64
CA ARG A 35 10.35 -20.31 0.49
C ARG A 35 9.80 -19.03 1.12
N ARG A 36 10.66 -18.07 1.35
CA ARG A 36 10.26 -16.76 1.88
C ARG A 36 9.85 -15.86 0.73
N ILE A 37 8.81 -15.08 0.97
CA ILE A 37 8.42 -14.02 0.05
C ILE A 37 9.34 -12.84 0.31
N ARG A 38 10.06 -12.41 -0.72
CA ARG A 38 10.92 -11.21 -0.65
C ARG A 38 10.34 -10.12 -1.54
N PRO A 39 10.22 -8.89 -1.03
CA PRO A 39 9.86 -7.77 -1.87
C PRO A 39 11.03 -7.37 -2.76
N LEU A 40 10.74 -7.17 -4.04
CA LEU A 40 11.69 -6.67 -5.02
C LEU A 40 11.24 -5.28 -5.46
N ILE A 41 12.16 -4.31 -5.38
CA ILE A 41 11.86 -2.93 -5.76
C ILE A 41 12.26 -2.75 -7.22
N ARG A 42 11.29 -2.32 -8.04
CA ARG A 42 11.51 -1.93 -9.43
C ARG A 42 11.67 -0.41 -9.54
N PRO A 43 12.11 0.11 -10.70
CA PRO A 43 12.12 1.55 -10.92
C PRO A 43 10.78 2.18 -10.55
N SER A 44 10.83 3.20 -9.75
CA SER A 44 9.66 3.87 -9.19
C SER A 44 9.47 5.24 -9.83
N ASP A 45 8.25 5.75 -9.79
CA ASP A 45 7.89 7.05 -10.35
C ASP A 45 7.68 8.05 -9.21
N ILE A 46 8.76 8.69 -8.80
CA ILE A 46 8.74 9.76 -7.79
C ILE A 46 9.51 10.95 -8.35
N ASP A 47 8.80 12.01 -8.72
CA ASP A 47 9.36 13.19 -9.37
C ASP A 47 9.41 14.42 -8.45
N PHE A 48 9.15 14.24 -7.15
CA PHE A 48 9.24 15.29 -6.15
C PHE A 48 10.30 14.96 -5.12
N GLN A 49 10.75 15.98 -4.37
CA GLN A 49 11.73 15.78 -3.31
C GLN A 49 11.07 15.15 -2.08
N VAL A 50 11.64 14.04 -1.64
CA VAL A 50 11.19 13.31 -0.43
C VAL A 50 11.81 13.92 0.84
N GLU A 51 13.00 14.52 0.74
CA GLU A 51 13.75 15.05 1.87
C GLU A 51 12.92 16.04 2.69
N ASN A 52 12.83 15.80 3.99
CA ASN A 52 12.09 16.62 4.96
C ASN A 52 10.60 16.76 4.69
N LYS A 53 10.03 15.92 3.83
CA LYS A 53 8.59 15.94 3.52
C LYS A 53 7.83 14.98 4.43
N ARG A 54 6.58 15.31 4.70
CA ARG A 54 5.63 14.37 5.31
C ARG A 54 5.03 13.54 4.19
N ILE A 55 5.24 12.23 4.27
CA ILE A 55 4.82 11.29 3.24
C ILE A 55 3.67 10.45 3.79
N ILE A 56 2.67 10.22 2.95
CA ILE A 56 1.60 9.26 3.24
C ILE A 56 1.71 8.15 2.22
N LEU A 57 1.97 6.93 2.72
CA LEU A 57 1.92 5.72 1.91
C LEU A 57 0.47 5.25 1.85
N ILE A 58 0.01 4.99 0.64
CA ILE A 58 -1.36 4.50 0.40
C ILE A 58 -1.28 3.12 -0.23
N ASP A 59 -2.00 2.19 0.35
CA ASP A 59 -2.15 0.84 -0.18
C ASP A 59 -3.62 0.39 -0.09
N ASP A 60 -3.97 -0.63 -0.84
CA ASP A 60 -5.32 -1.18 -0.82
C ASP A 60 -5.54 -2.09 0.39
N VAL A 61 -4.66 -3.06 0.62
CA VAL A 61 -4.82 -4.06 1.69
C VAL A 61 -3.56 -4.15 2.54
N LEU A 62 -3.73 -4.06 3.84
CA LEU A 62 -2.66 -4.29 4.80
C LEU A 62 -2.77 -5.70 5.38
N PHE A 63 -1.71 -6.46 5.27
CA PHE A 63 -1.62 -7.84 5.73
C PHE A 63 -0.47 -7.99 6.75
N THR A 64 0.64 -8.59 6.35
CA THR A 64 1.77 -8.86 7.26
C THR A 64 2.55 -7.61 7.65
N GLY A 65 2.51 -6.59 6.83
CA GLY A 65 3.30 -5.37 6.94
C GLY A 65 4.61 -5.39 6.16
N ARG A 66 4.96 -6.51 5.52
CA ARG A 66 6.26 -6.66 4.83
C ARG A 66 6.36 -5.79 3.58
N THR A 67 5.27 -5.64 2.83
CA THR A 67 5.24 -4.75 1.66
C THR A 67 5.42 -3.30 2.07
N ILE A 68 4.80 -2.88 3.16
CA ILE A 68 4.92 -1.52 3.69
C ILE A 68 6.33 -1.25 4.20
N ARG A 69 6.94 -2.22 4.87
CA ARG A 69 8.35 -2.10 5.28
C ARG A 69 9.27 -1.90 4.08
N ALA A 70 9.06 -2.68 3.02
CA ALA A 70 9.83 -2.54 1.79
C ALA A 70 9.64 -1.16 1.16
N ALA A 71 8.41 -0.63 1.18
CA ALA A 71 8.11 0.71 0.69
C ALA A 71 8.84 1.78 1.51
N MET A 72 8.86 1.66 2.83
CA MET A 72 9.60 2.60 3.69
C MET A 72 11.10 2.55 3.43
N ASP A 73 11.66 1.36 3.26
CA ASP A 73 13.08 1.21 2.92
C ASP A 73 13.39 1.83 1.56
N ALA A 74 12.51 1.65 0.57
CA ALA A 74 12.67 2.24 -0.76
C ALA A 74 12.64 3.76 -0.73
N LEU A 75 11.79 4.36 0.10
CA LEU A 75 11.72 5.83 0.23
C LEU A 75 13.04 6.42 0.69
N ASN A 76 13.81 5.72 1.49
CA ASN A 76 15.10 6.19 1.97
C ASN A 76 16.13 6.38 0.85
N ASP A 77 15.95 5.72 -0.29
CA ASP A 77 16.80 5.92 -1.48
C ASP A 77 16.52 7.25 -2.17
N PHE A 78 15.37 7.86 -1.93
CA PHE A 78 14.96 9.16 -2.51
C PHE A 78 15.21 10.33 -1.57
N GLY A 79 15.56 10.08 -0.32
CA GLY A 79 15.77 11.10 0.69
C GLY A 79 15.23 10.65 2.04
N ARG A 80 15.40 11.50 3.04
CA ARG A 80 14.88 11.22 4.39
C ARG A 80 13.61 12.02 4.64
N PRO A 81 12.44 11.38 4.60
CA PRO A 81 11.20 12.07 4.96
C PRO A 81 11.21 12.46 6.44
N SER A 82 10.53 13.56 6.76
CA SER A 82 10.36 13.97 8.16
C SER A 82 9.37 13.08 8.90
N GLN A 83 8.42 12.50 8.17
CA GLN A 83 7.38 11.63 8.72
C GLN A 83 6.84 10.74 7.62
N ILE A 84 6.53 9.49 7.95
CA ILE A 84 5.81 8.58 7.09
C ILE A 84 4.55 8.12 7.82
N GLN A 85 3.40 8.34 7.21
CA GLN A 85 2.12 7.81 7.67
C GLN A 85 1.61 6.77 6.68
N LEU A 86 0.74 5.90 7.15
CA LEU A 86 0.18 4.82 6.35
C LEU A 86 -1.34 4.94 6.32
N GLY A 87 -1.89 4.95 5.10
CA GLY A 87 -3.32 4.84 4.87
C GLY A 87 -3.61 3.59 4.05
N VAL A 88 -4.60 2.79 4.47
CA VAL A 88 -5.03 1.59 3.76
C VAL A 88 -6.54 1.56 3.65
N LEU A 89 -7.03 0.98 2.56
CA LEU A 89 -8.46 0.80 2.39
C LEU A 89 -8.98 -0.28 3.34
N VAL A 90 -8.28 -1.41 3.42
CA VAL A 90 -8.68 -2.56 4.24
C VAL A 90 -7.49 -3.06 5.06
N ASP A 91 -7.71 -3.25 6.35
CA ASP A 91 -6.78 -3.97 7.22
C ASP A 91 -7.37 -5.36 7.50
N ARG A 92 -6.70 -6.40 6.99
CA ARG A 92 -7.18 -7.78 7.13
C ARG A 92 -6.58 -8.53 8.32
N GLY A 93 -5.69 -7.92 9.06
CA GLY A 93 -4.99 -8.57 10.16
C GLY A 93 -3.80 -9.42 9.71
N HIS A 94 -3.38 -10.35 10.55
CA HIS A 94 -2.23 -11.27 10.33
C HIS A 94 -0.89 -10.57 10.24
N ARG A 95 -0.67 -9.57 11.08
CA ARG A 95 0.58 -8.80 11.10
C ARG A 95 1.76 -9.67 11.51
N GLU A 96 2.88 -9.53 10.81
CA GLU A 96 4.16 -10.14 11.16
C GLU A 96 5.17 -9.10 11.63
N LEU A 97 4.95 -7.84 11.30
CA LEU A 97 5.79 -6.72 11.69
C LEU A 97 4.96 -5.71 12.50
N PRO A 98 5.58 -4.92 13.38
CA PRO A 98 4.87 -3.94 14.20
C PRO A 98 4.53 -2.68 13.38
N ILE A 99 3.73 -2.85 12.34
CA ILE A 99 3.27 -1.80 11.44
C ILE A 99 1.78 -1.59 11.68
N ARG A 100 1.42 -0.34 11.85
CA ARG A 100 0.06 0.07 12.18
C ARG A 100 -0.38 1.18 11.23
N PRO A 101 -1.59 1.08 10.63
CA PRO A 101 -2.07 2.15 9.78
C PRO A 101 -2.52 3.35 10.62
N ASP A 102 -2.25 4.54 10.12
CA ASP A 102 -2.76 5.79 10.68
C ASP A 102 -4.19 6.05 10.22
N TYR A 103 -4.51 5.62 9.01
CA TYR A 103 -5.82 5.78 8.39
C TYR A 103 -6.27 4.45 7.82
N VAL A 104 -7.46 4.02 8.17
CA VAL A 104 -8.04 2.74 7.74
C VAL A 104 -9.46 2.97 7.24
N GLY A 105 -9.76 2.48 6.06
CA GLY A 105 -11.13 2.50 5.55
C GLY A 105 -12.00 1.51 6.30
N LYS A 106 -11.58 0.27 6.42
CA LYS A 106 -12.30 -0.76 7.14
C LYS A 106 -11.37 -1.87 7.65
N ASN A 107 -11.62 -2.32 8.89
CA ASN A 107 -11.00 -3.52 9.43
C ASN A 107 -11.85 -4.73 9.05
N VAL A 108 -11.25 -5.69 8.32
CA VAL A 108 -11.93 -6.91 7.89
C VAL A 108 -11.10 -8.10 8.32
N PRO A 109 -11.32 -8.64 9.52
CA PRO A 109 -10.59 -9.83 9.96
C PRO A 109 -10.82 -10.99 9.00
N THR A 110 -9.74 -11.68 8.63
CA THR A 110 -9.78 -12.81 7.72
C THR A 110 -9.09 -14.01 8.34
N SER A 111 -9.39 -15.22 7.83
CA SER A 111 -8.61 -16.39 8.14
C SER A 111 -7.36 -16.46 7.26
N SER A 112 -6.40 -17.33 7.62
CA SER A 112 -5.13 -17.44 6.89
C SER A 112 -5.30 -17.95 5.45
N ASN A 113 -6.41 -18.61 5.14
CA ASN A 113 -6.73 -19.11 3.79
C ASN A 113 -7.65 -18.18 2.99
N GLN A 114 -7.96 -17.00 3.51
CA GLN A 114 -8.74 -15.99 2.81
C GLN A 114 -7.83 -14.89 2.28
N GLU A 115 -8.22 -14.34 1.15
CA GLU A 115 -7.60 -13.14 0.57
C GLU A 115 -8.64 -12.06 0.38
N ILE A 116 -8.15 -10.82 0.35
CA ILE A 116 -8.95 -9.64 0.03
C ILE A 116 -8.54 -9.14 -1.34
N ASP A 117 -9.50 -9.03 -2.25
CA ASP A 117 -9.31 -8.38 -3.54
C ASP A 117 -10.04 -7.04 -3.54
N VAL A 118 -9.31 -5.98 -3.86
CA VAL A 118 -9.87 -4.65 -4.06
C VAL A 118 -9.98 -4.40 -5.55
N LEU A 119 -11.22 -4.24 -6.01
CA LEU A 119 -11.54 -3.96 -7.40
C LEU A 119 -11.89 -2.49 -7.53
N LEU A 120 -11.25 -1.79 -8.44
CA LEU A 120 -11.44 -0.37 -8.67
C LEU A 120 -11.90 -0.10 -10.10
N GLU A 121 -12.78 0.87 -10.27
CA GLU A 121 -13.34 1.21 -11.57
C GLU A 121 -12.27 1.48 -12.62
N GLU A 122 -11.15 2.08 -12.25
CA GLU A 122 -10.05 2.41 -13.17
C GLU A 122 -9.38 1.19 -13.80
N THR A 123 -9.43 0.02 -13.15
CA THR A 123 -8.77 -1.21 -13.61
C THR A 123 -9.71 -2.38 -13.78
N ASP A 124 -10.85 -2.40 -13.06
CA ASP A 124 -11.74 -3.57 -12.96
C ASP A 124 -13.17 -3.27 -13.34
N ASP A 125 -13.47 -2.07 -13.86
CA ASP A 125 -14.79 -1.57 -14.23
C ASP A 125 -15.84 -1.56 -13.11
N ARG A 126 -15.40 -1.67 -11.86
CA ARG A 126 -16.28 -1.60 -10.69
C ARG A 126 -15.49 -1.29 -9.43
N ASP A 127 -16.17 -0.74 -8.43
CA ASP A 127 -15.63 -0.48 -7.11
C ASP A 127 -16.20 -1.52 -6.14
N GLU A 128 -15.37 -2.46 -5.72
CA GLU A 128 -15.80 -3.55 -4.85
C GLU A 128 -14.62 -4.10 -4.07
N VAL A 129 -14.89 -4.56 -2.84
CA VAL A 129 -13.94 -5.31 -2.03
C VAL A 129 -14.54 -6.69 -1.77
N VAL A 130 -13.83 -7.73 -2.14
CA VAL A 130 -14.30 -9.11 -2.01
C VAL A 130 -13.33 -9.96 -1.18
N ILE A 131 -13.87 -10.91 -0.44
CA ILE A 131 -13.09 -11.92 0.28
C ILE A 131 -13.10 -13.18 -0.57
N VAL A 132 -11.93 -13.70 -0.87
CA VAL A 132 -11.75 -14.90 -1.68
C VAL A 132 -11.08 -15.97 -0.84
N GLU A 133 -11.66 -17.18 -0.83
CA GLU A 133 -11.04 -18.31 -0.17
C GLU A 133 -10.07 -19.02 -1.10
N LYS A 134 -8.85 -19.25 -0.62
CA LYS A 134 -7.87 -20.06 -1.34
C LYS A 134 -8.23 -21.54 -1.16
N ARG A 135 -8.30 -22.26 -2.29
CA ARG A 135 -8.41 -23.71 -2.24
C ARG A 135 -7.13 -24.29 -1.66
N LYS A 136 -7.27 -25.18 -0.68
CA LYS A 136 -6.17 -26.02 -0.25
C LYS A 136 -5.85 -27.01 -1.38
N THR A 137 -4.66 -26.89 -1.92
CA THR A 137 -4.14 -27.89 -2.84
C THR A 137 -3.28 -28.87 -2.07
#